data_744f153d06cc693c9f18e12c3e033845
#
_entry.id   744f153d06cc693c9f18e12c3e033845
#
_cell.length_a   1.000
_cell.length_b   1.000
_cell.length_c   1.000
_cell.angle_alpha   90.00
_cell.angle_beta   90.00
_cell.angle_gamma   90.00
#
_symmetry.space_group_name_H-M   'P 1'
#
loop_
_entity.id
_entity.type
_entity.pdbx_description
1 polymer ?
#
loop_
_entity_poly.entity_id
_entity_poly.type
_entity_poly.pdbx_seq_one_letter_code
_entity_poly.pdbx_strand_id
1 'polypeptide(L)'
;LTIWKTLCYNIGRYKGKEEIEMTQKIDKRKKYYMVLDTETCPIDREVEGVTPENMLVYDIGYCIVDKKGNVYKQGSYIVSEIFFGEHYGKLQSSYYANKIPMYMQDIANGSRVVKTWSQISYILKETLKEFNTNIVVAHNARFDNGVIKTTKQYLSQYALLPFETEWWDTLKMARSVLGNMPTYRRFCESNGYLTAKGGLRYTAEIIYRYIKQDKDFTESHTGLEDTLIEKEILAYCFKQ
;
A
#
# COMPACT_ATOMS: atom_id res chain seq x y z
N LEU A 1 30.70 -5.94 -6.85
CA LEU A 1 30.64 -6.83 -5.65
C LEU A 1 31.02 -6.10 -4.36
N THR A 2 31.97 -5.14 -4.38
CA THR A 2 32.48 -4.45 -3.18
C THR A 2 31.51 -3.40 -2.64
N ILE A 3 30.81 -2.67 -3.49
CA ILE A 3 29.80 -1.65 -3.10
C ILE A 3 28.61 -2.31 -2.39
N TRP A 4 28.18 -3.49 -2.83
CA TRP A 4 27.08 -4.25 -2.25
C TRP A 4 27.37 -4.75 -0.83
N LYS A 5 28.58 -5.26 -0.57
CA LYS A 5 28.96 -5.70 0.77
C LYS A 5 29.00 -4.54 1.78
N THR A 6 29.44 -3.36 1.34
CA THR A 6 29.46 -2.15 2.18
C THR A 6 28.06 -1.62 2.46
N LEU A 7 27.13 -1.68 1.48
CA LEU A 7 25.74 -1.27 1.68
C LEU A 7 25.03 -2.21 2.67
N CYS A 8 25.15 -3.54 2.48
CA CYS A 8 24.57 -4.52 3.40
C CYS A 8 25.13 -4.44 4.82
N TYR A 9 26.44 -4.10 4.97
CA TYR A 9 27.07 -3.94 6.28
C TYR A 9 26.58 -2.67 7.00
N ASN A 10 26.26 -1.61 6.27
CA ASN A 10 25.75 -0.36 6.84
C ASN A 10 24.25 -0.41 7.15
N ILE A 11 23.44 -1.21 6.43
CA ILE A 11 21.99 -1.38 6.69
C ILE A 11 21.74 -1.89 8.14
N GLY A 12 22.63 -2.72 8.69
CA GLY A 12 22.53 -3.19 10.09
C GLY A 12 22.84 -2.15 11.16
N ARG A 13 23.41 -0.98 10.80
CA ARG A 13 23.81 0.10 11.72
C ARG A 13 22.95 1.36 11.65
N TYR A 14 22.12 1.52 10.62
CA TYR A 14 21.22 2.67 10.57
C TYR A 14 20.06 2.45 11.56
N LYS A 15 20.10 3.15 12.67
CA LYS A 15 18.89 3.54 13.40
C LYS A 15 18.16 4.52 12.48
N GLY A 16 17.35 4.00 11.56
CA GLY A 16 16.43 4.82 10.78
C GLY A 16 15.60 5.67 11.75
N LYS A 17 15.19 6.85 11.32
CA LYS A 17 14.17 7.61 12.06
C LYS A 17 12.98 6.67 12.19
N GLU A 18 12.88 6.09 13.40
CA GLU A 18 11.77 5.22 13.77
C GLU A 18 10.48 5.98 13.51
N GLU A 19 9.48 5.25 13.01
CA GLU A 19 8.07 5.60 12.83
C GLU A 19 7.75 7.05 13.21
N ILE A 20 7.23 7.84 12.28
CA ILE A 20 6.66 9.15 12.64
C ILE A 20 5.46 8.85 13.52
N GLU A 21 5.72 8.68 14.81
CA GLU A 21 4.70 8.62 15.84
C GLU A 21 3.97 9.96 15.87
N MET A 22 2.87 10.03 15.16
CA MET A 22 1.93 11.12 15.38
C MET A 22 1.32 10.91 16.77
N THR A 23 1.75 11.71 17.74
CA THR A 23 1.43 11.61 19.17
C THR A 23 -0.04 11.95 19.51
N GLN A 24 -1.00 11.53 18.70
CA GLN A 24 -2.39 11.59 19.10
C GLN A 24 -2.68 10.43 20.05
N LYS A 25 -3.10 10.74 21.26
CA LYS A 25 -3.51 9.74 22.26
C LYS A 25 -4.62 8.86 21.68
N ILE A 26 -4.41 7.53 21.71
CA ILE A 26 -5.39 6.56 21.27
C ILE A 26 -6.66 6.68 22.13
N ASP A 27 -7.80 6.98 21.52
CA ASP A 27 -9.10 6.99 22.15
C ASP A 27 -9.78 5.63 21.95
N LYS A 28 -9.82 4.81 22.98
CA LYS A 28 -10.41 3.46 22.94
C LYS A 28 -11.90 3.41 22.59
N ARG A 29 -12.60 4.56 22.56
CA ARG A 29 -14.00 4.65 22.13
C ARG A 29 -14.14 4.80 20.62
N LYS A 30 -13.05 5.11 19.91
CA LYS A 30 -13.02 5.20 18.46
C LYS A 30 -12.79 3.84 17.81
N LYS A 31 -13.34 3.66 16.62
CA LYS A 31 -12.99 2.56 15.74
C LYS A 31 -11.87 3.01 14.81
N TYR A 32 -10.84 2.18 14.70
CA TYR A 32 -9.69 2.41 13.86
C TYR A 32 -9.65 1.41 12.71
N TYR A 33 -8.97 1.79 11.65
CA TYR A 33 -8.82 1.01 10.43
C TYR A 33 -7.35 1.09 10.01
N MET A 34 -6.76 -0.03 9.62
CA MET A 34 -5.46 -0.04 8.96
C MET A 34 -5.71 0.04 7.45
N VAL A 35 -5.34 1.14 6.82
CA VAL A 35 -5.27 1.21 5.36
C VAL A 35 -3.90 0.69 4.95
N LEU A 36 -3.86 -0.22 3.98
CA LEU A 36 -2.63 -0.92 3.56
C LEU A 36 -2.62 -1.01 2.04
N ASP A 37 -1.48 -0.68 1.45
CA ASP A 37 -1.20 -0.83 0.02
C ASP A 37 0.12 -1.56 -0.21
N THR A 38 0.25 -2.26 -1.35
CA THR A 38 1.41 -3.07 -1.69
C THR A 38 1.91 -2.78 -3.10
N GLU A 39 3.23 -2.49 -3.23
CA GLU A 39 3.89 -2.47 -4.51
C GLU A 39 4.50 -3.83 -4.84
N THR A 40 4.40 -4.23 -6.10
CA THR A 40 4.68 -5.60 -6.50
C THR A 40 5.60 -5.71 -7.72
N CYS A 41 6.32 -6.83 -7.79
CA CYS A 41 7.07 -7.24 -8.97
C CYS A 41 6.69 -8.69 -9.36
N PRO A 42 6.83 -9.07 -10.64
CA PRO A 42 6.50 -10.43 -11.07
C PRO A 42 7.40 -11.49 -10.42
N ILE A 43 6.84 -12.68 -10.18
CA ILE A 43 7.58 -13.85 -9.72
C ILE A 43 8.62 -14.25 -10.74
N ASP A 44 8.30 -14.15 -12.03
CA ASP A 44 9.17 -14.46 -13.15
C ASP A 44 9.10 -13.36 -14.21
N ARG A 45 10.16 -13.23 -15.03
CA ARG A 45 10.22 -12.25 -16.12
C ARG A 45 9.28 -12.56 -17.29
N GLU A 46 8.93 -13.83 -17.44
CA GLU A 46 8.06 -14.32 -18.53
C GLU A 46 6.58 -14.29 -18.20
N VAL A 47 6.18 -13.66 -17.09
CA VAL A 47 4.80 -13.61 -16.66
C VAL A 47 3.98 -12.70 -17.57
N GLU A 48 2.96 -13.26 -18.20
CA GLU A 48 1.95 -12.49 -18.92
C GLU A 48 0.83 -12.02 -17.97
N GLY A 49 0.63 -10.72 -17.94
CA GLY A 49 -0.41 -10.09 -17.12
C GLY A 49 -0.05 -9.99 -15.64
N VAL A 50 -0.86 -9.26 -14.90
CA VAL A 50 -0.70 -9.02 -13.46
C VAL A 50 -1.85 -9.68 -12.73
N THR A 51 -1.55 -10.72 -11.94
CA THR A 51 -2.49 -11.39 -11.05
C THR A 51 -1.89 -11.55 -9.66
N PRO A 52 -2.71 -11.69 -8.61
CA PRO A 52 -2.17 -11.90 -7.27
C PRO A 52 -1.27 -13.11 -7.13
N GLU A 53 -1.46 -14.13 -7.97
CA GLU A 53 -0.75 -15.42 -7.90
C GLU A 53 0.64 -15.36 -8.53
N ASN A 54 0.94 -14.33 -9.35
CA ASN A 54 2.19 -14.21 -10.07
C ASN A 54 3.03 -12.99 -9.69
N MET A 55 2.66 -12.30 -8.60
CA MET A 55 3.33 -11.10 -8.12
C MET A 55 3.88 -11.29 -6.70
N LEU A 56 5.00 -10.63 -6.41
CA LEU A 56 5.65 -10.59 -5.10
C LEU A 56 5.69 -9.16 -4.57
N VAL A 57 5.41 -9.00 -3.29
CA VAL A 57 5.42 -7.69 -2.61
C VAL A 57 6.85 -7.25 -2.32
N TYR A 58 7.25 -6.06 -2.75
CA TYR A 58 8.53 -5.47 -2.41
C TYR A 58 8.44 -4.19 -1.55
N ASP A 59 7.30 -3.49 -1.56
CA ASP A 59 7.03 -2.35 -0.69
C ASP A 59 5.65 -2.51 -0.04
N ILE A 60 5.55 -2.20 1.24
CA ILE A 60 4.31 -2.25 2.01
C ILE A 60 4.14 -0.92 2.72
N GLY A 61 3.11 -0.17 2.35
CA GLY A 61 2.68 1.01 3.06
C GLY A 61 1.49 0.72 3.98
N TYR A 62 1.41 1.39 5.11
CA TYR A 62 0.20 1.37 5.92
C TYR A 62 -0.02 2.68 6.67
N CYS A 63 -1.27 2.99 6.97
CA CYS A 63 -1.63 4.00 7.96
C CYS A 63 -2.83 3.55 8.81
N ILE A 64 -2.81 3.91 10.09
CA ILE A 64 -3.95 3.75 10.99
C ILE A 64 -4.77 5.02 10.98
N VAL A 65 -6.05 4.90 10.69
CA VAL A 65 -6.96 6.03 10.57
C VAL A 65 -8.27 5.80 11.34
N ASP A 66 -8.95 6.88 11.69
CA ASP A 66 -10.36 6.85 12.11
C ASP A 66 -11.30 7.05 10.89
N LYS A 67 -12.60 6.94 11.09
CA LYS A 67 -13.62 7.14 10.04
C LYS A 67 -13.60 8.53 9.38
N LYS A 68 -12.88 9.51 9.96
CA LYS A 68 -12.72 10.85 9.38
C LYS A 68 -11.46 10.97 8.53
N GLY A 69 -10.62 9.93 8.49
CA GLY A 69 -9.35 9.92 7.78
C GLY A 69 -8.20 10.59 8.54
N ASN A 70 -8.37 10.85 9.86
CA ASN A 70 -7.26 11.33 10.68
C ASN A 70 -6.24 10.21 10.87
N VAL A 71 -4.97 10.48 10.60
CA VAL A 71 -3.88 9.51 10.73
C VAL A 71 -3.35 9.51 12.16
N TYR A 72 -3.16 8.33 12.74
CA TYR A 72 -2.65 8.10 14.09
C TYR A 72 -1.28 7.44 14.08
N LYS A 73 -1.03 6.57 13.12
CA LYS A 73 0.24 5.88 12.93
C LYS A 73 0.39 5.56 11.45
N GLN A 74 1.62 5.54 10.94
CA GLN A 74 1.91 5.18 9.55
C GLN A 74 3.32 4.62 9.42
N GLY A 75 3.57 3.86 8.36
CA GLY A 75 4.88 3.35 8.03
C GLY A 75 4.95 2.81 6.60
N SER A 76 6.18 2.74 6.07
CA SER A 76 6.49 2.13 4.79
C SER A 76 7.72 1.25 4.93
N TYR A 77 7.61 0.01 4.46
CA TYR A 77 8.65 -1.00 4.63
C TYR A 77 8.98 -1.68 3.31
N ILE A 78 10.25 -1.64 2.97
CA ILE A 78 10.81 -2.41 1.87
C ILE A 78 11.08 -3.84 2.36
N VAL A 79 10.51 -4.83 1.67
CA VAL A 79 10.70 -6.26 1.95
C VAL A 79 12.09 -6.68 1.51
N SER A 80 13.01 -6.85 2.45
CA SER A 80 14.44 -7.09 2.18
C SER A 80 14.68 -8.32 1.31
N GLU A 81 13.92 -9.39 1.53
CA GLU A 81 14.04 -10.68 0.82
C GLU A 81 13.67 -10.57 -0.66
N ILE A 82 12.80 -9.60 -1.02
CA ILE A 82 12.37 -9.37 -2.40
C ILE A 82 13.20 -8.28 -3.06
N PHE A 83 13.47 -7.17 -2.35
CA PHE A 83 14.14 -6.02 -2.93
C PHE A 83 15.63 -6.24 -3.15
N PHE A 84 16.30 -7.08 -2.32
CA PHE A 84 17.74 -7.34 -2.39
C PHE A 84 18.03 -8.82 -2.68
N GLY A 85 19.28 -9.12 -3.01
CA GLY A 85 19.74 -10.49 -3.23
C GLY A 85 19.28 -11.09 -4.56
N GLU A 86 18.93 -12.37 -4.54
CA GLU A 86 18.54 -13.12 -5.74
C GLU A 86 17.24 -12.64 -6.39
N HIS A 87 16.39 -11.97 -5.63
CA HIS A 87 15.12 -11.43 -6.10
C HIS A 87 15.25 -10.08 -6.83
N TYR A 88 16.39 -9.41 -6.74
CA TYR A 88 16.61 -8.11 -7.38
C TYR A 88 16.38 -8.12 -8.89
N GLY A 89 16.74 -9.21 -9.57
CA GLY A 89 16.49 -9.35 -11.00
C GLY A 89 14.99 -9.37 -11.37
N LYS A 90 14.15 -9.84 -10.47
CA LYS A 90 12.67 -9.82 -10.63
C LYS A 90 12.13 -8.42 -10.44
N LEU A 91 12.64 -7.69 -9.48
CA LEU A 91 12.28 -6.30 -9.25
C LEU A 91 12.54 -5.43 -10.49
N GLN A 92 13.65 -5.68 -11.22
CA GLN A 92 13.97 -5.00 -12.48
C GLN A 92 12.94 -5.22 -13.59
N SER A 93 12.13 -6.27 -13.53
CA SER A 93 11.05 -6.57 -14.48
C SER A 93 9.68 -6.03 -14.05
N SER A 94 9.58 -5.41 -12.88
CA SER A 94 8.32 -4.83 -12.40
C SER A 94 7.89 -3.61 -13.23
N TYR A 95 6.61 -3.31 -13.22
CA TYR A 95 6.05 -2.14 -13.91
C TYR A 95 6.71 -0.83 -13.46
N TYR A 96 7.08 -0.74 -12.18
CA TYR A 96 7.72 0.44 -11.58
C TYR A 96 9.24 0.31 -11.43
N ALA A 97 9.89 -0.53 -12.21
CA ALA A 97 11.34 -0.75 -12.14
C ALA A 97 12.18 0.54 -12.31
N ASN A 98 11.66 1.52 -13.05
CA ASN A 98 12.29 2.84 -13.21
C ASN A 98 12.33 3.66 -11.90
N LYS A 99 11.56 3.30 -10.88
CA LYS A 99 11.57 3.94 -9.56
C LYS A 99 12.65 3.39 -8.62
N ILE A 100 13.30 2.28 -8.96
CA ILE A 100 14.33 1.66 -8.11
C ILE A 100 15.42 2.64 -7.70
N PRO A 101 15.96 3.53 -8.56
CA PRO A 101 16.93 4.52 -8.12
C PRO A 101 16.42 5.44 -7.01
N MET A 102 15.16 5.86 -7.05
CA MET A 102 14.51 6.64 -5.99
C MET A 102 14.42 5.83 -4.70
N TYR A 103 13.95 4.58 -4.77
CA TYR A 103 13.92 3.69 -3.61
C TYR A 103 15.30 3.52 -2.96
N MET A 104 16.34 3.33 -3.77
CA MET A 104 17.72 3.19 -3.28
C MET A 104 18.22 4.46 -2.59
N GLN A 105 17.88 5.64 -3.13
CA GLN A 105 18.21 6.92 -2.51
C GLN A 105 17.47 7.11 -1.19
N ASP A 106 16.18 6.78 -1.15
CA ASP A 106 15.34 6.88 0.05
C ASP A 106 15.80 5.93 1.17
N ILE A 107 16.24 4.73 0.80
CA ILE A 107 16.86 3.79 1.74
C ILE A 107 18.18 4.36 2.27
N ALA A 108 19.01 4.92 1.39
CA ALA A 108 20.31 5.46 1.76
C ALA A 108 20.22 6.68 2.70
N ASN A 109 19.20 7.53 2.52
CA ASN A 109 18.98 8.71 3.38
C ASN A 109 18.10 8.41 4.61
N GLY A 110 17.58 7.19 4.73
CA GLY A 110 16.76 6.73 5.86
C GLY A 110 15.29 7.15 5.81
N SER A 111 14.79 7.68 4.69
CA SER A 111 13.38 8.03 4.53
C SER A 111 12.49 6.79 4.26
N ARG A 112 13.07 5.69 3.78
CA ARG A 112 12.42 4.37 3.67
C ARG A 112 13.17 3.34 4.48
N VAL A 113 12.43 2.47 5.16
CA VAL A 113 13.01 1.48 6.08
C VAL A 113 12.95 0.09 5.48
N VAL A 114 14.12 -0.56 5.42
CA VAL A 114 14.23 -1.97 4.99
C VAL A 114 14.01 -2.88 6.18
N LYS A 115 13.11 -3.83 6.04
CA LYS A 115 12.77 -4.83 7.06
C LYS A 115 12.61 -6.20 6.41
N THR A 116 12.85 -7.25 7.19
CA THR A 116 12.48 -8.60 6.76
C THR A 116 10.97 -8.79 6.82
N TRP A 117 10.45 -9.74 6.05
CA TRP A 117 9.02 -10.12 6.11
C TRP A 117 8.54 -10.37 7.53
N SER A 118 9.33 -11.11 8.33
CA SER A 118 9.01 -11.40 9.73
C SER A 118 8.95 -10.16 10.61
N GLN A 119 9.87 -9.20 10.41
CA GLN A 119 9.85 -7.92 11.13
C GLN A 119 8.63 -7.08 10.78
N ILE A 120 8.29 -7.00 9.48
CA ILE A 120 7.09 -6.31 9.02
C ILE A 120 5.84 -6.97 9.62
N SER A 121 5.76 -8.30 9.56
CA SER A 121 4.65 -9.05 10.16
C SER A 121 4.48 -8.73 11.66
N TYR A 122 5.57 -8.69 12.40
CA TYR A 122 5.54 -8.34 13.82
C TYR A 122 5.00 -6.92 14.04
N ILE A 123 5.51 -5.93 13.30
CA ILE A 123 5.10 -4.53 13.41
C ILE A 123 3.61 -4.36 13.10
N LEU A 124 3.13 -4.93 11.98
CA LEU A 124 1.72 -4.81 11.60
C LEU A 124 0.78 -5.46 12.62
N LYS A 125 1.14 -6.64 13.13
CA LYS A 125 0.35 -7.33 14.17
C LYS A 125 0.30 -6.57 15.48
N GLU A 126 1.43 -6.05 15.96
CA GLU A 126 1.46 -5.21 17.17
C GLU A 126 0.70 -3.90 16.96
N THR A 127 0.77 -3.31 15.76
CA THR A 127 0.00 -2.10 15.44
C THR A 127 -1.51 -2.37 15.45
N LEU A 128 -1.98 -3.46 14.86
CA LEU A 128 -3.40 -3.85 14.90
C LEU A 128 -3.88 -4.06 16.35
N LYS A 129 -3.06 -4.71 17.17
CA LYS A 129 -3.34 -4.92 18.59
C LYS A 129 -3.36 -3.62 19.39
N GLU A 130 -2.38 -2.74 19.17
CA GLU A 130 -2.28 -1.42 19.81
C GLU A 130 -3.56 -0.59 19.60
N PHE A 131 -4.07 -0.56 18.36
CA PHE A 131 -5.28 0.17 18.00
C PHE A 131 -6.57 -0.64 18.17
N ASN A 132 -6.49 -1.85 18.73
CA ASN A 132 -7.62 -2.75 18.96
C ASN A 132 -8.51 -2.88 17.71
N THR A 133 -7.89 -3.14 16.55
CA THR A 133 -8.59 -3.34 15.29
C THR A 133 -8.09 -4.61 14.59
N ASN A 134 -8.98 -5.27 13.87
CA ASN A 134 -8.67 -6.38 12.96
C ASN A 134 -9.07 -6.04 11.52
N ILE A 135 -9.45 -4.78 11.25
CA ILE A 135 -9.91 -4.34 9.93
C ILE A 135 -8.74 -3.76 9.17
N VAL A 136 -8.44 -4.39 8.02
CA VAL A 136 -7.48 -3.91 7.02
C VAL A 136 -8.24 -3.50 5.77
N VAL A 137 -7.93 -2.33 5.27
CA VAL A 137 -8.61 -1.68 4.15
C VAL A 137 -7.63 -1.50 3.00
N ALA A 138 -8.03 -1.82 1.77
CA ALA A 138 -7.23 -1.56 0.58
C ALA A 138 -8.13 -1.20 -0.61
N HIS A 139 -7.57 -0.60 -1.67
CA HIS A 139 -8.29 -0.33 -2.89
C HIS A 139 -8.16 -1.52 -3.87
N ASN A 140 -9.22 -2.29 -4.06
CA ASN A 140 -9.18 -3.61 -4.67
C ASN A 140 -8.51 -4.67 -3.76
N ALA A 141 -8.91 -4.71 -2.51
CA ALA A 141 -8.34 -5.53 -1.42
C ALA A 141 -8.11 -7.02 -1.76
N ARG A 142 -8.80 -7.56 -2.79
CA ARG A 142 -8.53 -8.92 -3.28
C ARG A 142 -7.11 -9.05 -3.82
N PHE A 143 -6.60 -8.01 -4.48
CA PHE A 143 -5.25 -8.01 -5.02
C PHE A 143 -4.21 -8.04 -3.90
N ASP A 144 -4.25 -7.08 -2.96
CA ASP A 144 -3.28 -7.00 -1.86
C ASP A 144 -3.27 -8.25 -0.98
N ASN A 145 -4.46 -8.72 -0.60
CA ASN A 145 -4.58 -9.96 0.16
C ASN A 145 -4.00 -11.17 -0.62
N GLY A 146 -4.18 -11.20 -1.92
CA GLY A 146 -3.65 -12.26 -2.79
C GLY A 146 -2.13 -12.24 -2.89
N VAL A 147 -1.54 -11.08 -3.24
CA VAL A 147 -0.08 -10.95 -3.38
C VAL A 147 0.66 -11.16 -2.06
N ILE A 148 0.06 -10.75 -0.93
CA ILE A 148 0.58 -11.05 0.41
C ILE A 148 0.66 -12.57 0.65
N LYS A 149 -0.39 -13.32 0.27
CA LYS A 149 -0.40 -14.79 0.38
C LYS A 149 0.65 -15.44 -0.52
N THR A 150 0.76 -14.97 -1.76
CA THR A 150 1.74 -15.45 -2.73
C THR A 150 3.16 -15.19 -2.25
N THR A 151 3.46 -13.98 -1.77
CA THR A 151 4.79 -13.62 -1.23
C THR A 151 5.13 -14.46 -0.01
N LYS A 152 4.19 -14.65 0.92
CA LYS A 152 4.35 -15.54 2.07
C LYS A 152 4.74 -16.96 1.66
N GLN A 153 4.04 -17.52 0.67
CA GLN A 153 4.31 -18.88 0.15
C GLN A 153 5.69 -18.95 -0.51
N TYR A 154 6.01 -17.97 -1.35
CA TYR A 154 7.28 -17.87 -2.04
C TYR A 154 8.47 -17.80 -1.08
N LEU A 155 8.36 -17.01 -0.02
CA LEU A 155 9.38 -16.88 1.01
C LEU A 155 9.36 -18.01 2.06
N SER A 156 8.38 -18.91 2.01
CA SER A 156 8.17 -19.95 3.05
C SER A 156 8.07 -19.36 4.46
N GLN A 157 7.38 -18.20 4.59
CA GLN A 157 7.27 -17.43 5.83
C GLN A 157 5.89 -17.55 6.48
N TYR A 158 5.76 -16.98 7.68
CA TYR A 158 4.48 -16.86 8.39
C TYR A 158 3.55 -15.81 7.76
N ALA A 159 2.27 -15.87 8.13
CA ALA A 159 1.29 -14.89 7.68
C ALA A 159 1.68 -13.48 8.13
N LEU A 160 1.58 -12.50 7.19
CA LEU A 160 1.91 -11.11 7.43
C LEU A 160 0.96 -10.48 8.47
N LEU A 161 -0.32 -10.79 8.37
CA LEU A 161 -1.40 -10.28 9.21
C LEU A 161 -1.99 -11.39 10.08
N PRO A 162 -2.75 -11.07 11.15
CA PRO A 162 -3.49 -12.05 11.95
C PRO A 162 -4.49 -12.85 11.11
N PHE A 163 -4.83 -14.06 11.57
CA PHE A 163 -5.78 -14.94 10.86
C PHE A 163 -7.19 -14.33 10.81
N GLU A 164 -7.60 -13.66 11.87
CA GLU A 164 -8.92 -13.00 12.03
C GLU A 164 -9.04 -11.66 11.33
N THR A 165 -8.08 -11.28 10.47
CA THR A 165 -8.10 -10.01 9.73
C THR A 165 -9.31 -9.95 8.81
N GLU A 166 -10.12 -8.90 8.99
CA GLU A 166 -11.25 -8.56 8.14
C GLU A 166 -10.82 -7.57 7.07
N TRP A 167 -10.98 -7.94 5.79
CA TRP A 167 -10.63 -7.09 4.66
C TRP A 167 -11.80 -6.28 4.15
N TRP A 168 -11.62 -4.95 4.12
CA TRP A 168 -12.55 -4.03 3.49
C TRP A 168 -11.95 -3.50 2.17
N ASP A 169 -12.84 -3.21 1.22
CA ASP A 169 -12.45 -2.86 -0.15
C ASP A 169 -13.04 -1.50 -0.52
N THR A 170 -12.17 -0.46 -0.55
CA THR A 170 -12.57 0.91 -0.89
C THR A 170 -13.06 1.03 -2.34
N LEU A 171 -12.61 0.17 -3.28
CA LEU A 171 -13.14 0.13 -4.65
C LEU A 171 -14.63 -0.26 -4.65
N LYS A 172 -15.01 -1.27 -3.86
CA LYS A 172 -16.43 -1.68 -3.73
C LYS A 172 -17.26 -0.60 -3.04
N MET A 173 -16.73 -0.01 -1.96
CA MET A 173 -17.39 1.10 -1.26
C MET A 173 -17.60 2.29 -2.19
N ALA A 174 -16.56 2.71 -2.91
CA ALA A 174 -16.64 3.82 -3.87
C ALA A 174 -17.63 3.55 -5.00
N ARG A 175 -17.66 2.34 -5.53
CA ARG A 175 -18.68 1.96 -6.56
C ARG A 175 -20.11 2.08 -6.03
N SER A 176 -20.34 1.66 -4.80
CA SER A 176 -21.66 1.75 -4.17
C SER A 176 -22.08 3.21 -3.93
N VAL A 177 -21.16 4.06 -3.48
CA VAL A 177 -21.43 5.47 -3.16
C VAL A 177 -21.44 6.32 -4.43
N LEU A 178 -20.33 6.37 -5.17
CA LEU A 178 -20.11 7.26 -6.31
C LEU A 178 -20.88 6.83 -7.54
N GLY A 179 -21.17 5.54 -7.71
CA GLY A 179 -21.90 5.01 -8.84
C GLY A 179 -23.30 5.60 -8.99
N ASN A 180 -23.92 6.01 -7.88
CA ASN A 180 -25.22 6.65 -7.83
C ASN A 180 -25.19 8.19 -7.83
N MET A 181 -23.98 8.79 -7.87
CA MET A 181 -23.80 10.25 -7.82
C MET A 181 -23.77 10.87 -9.22
N PRO A 182 -24.76 11.69 -9.62
CA PRO A 182 -24.74 12.38 -10.92
C PRO A 182 -23.51 13.29 -11.10
N THR A 183 -22.99 13.84 -9.99
CA THR A 183 -21.78 14.68 -10.00
C THR A 183 -20.53 13.91 -10.36
N TYR A 184 -20.35 12.68 -9.85
CA TYR A 184 -19.22 11.82 -10.20
C TYR A 184 -19.32 11.35 -11.67
N ARG A 185 -20.53 11.01 -12.12
CA ARG A 185 -20.77 10.64 -13.53
C ARG A 185 -20.34 11.78 -14.45
N ARG A 186 -20.84 13.00 -14.24
CA ARG A 186 -20.45 14.17 -15.04
C ARG A 186 -18.95 14.44 -15.00
N PHE A 187 -18.32 14.28 -13.84
CA PHE A 187 -16.88 14.42 -13.70
C PHE A 187 -16.13 13.40 -14.57
N CYS A 188 -16.51 12.13 -14.55
CA CYS A 188 -15.89 11.10 -15.38
C CYS A 188 -16.12 11.35 -16.88
N GLU A 189 -17.33 11.69 -17.27
CA GLU A 189 -17.68 11.97 -18.68
C GLU A 189 -16.92 13.17 -19.21
N SER A 190 -16.85 14.27 -18.45
CA SER A 190 -16.17 15.50 -18.86
C SER A 190 -14.65 15.38 -18.95
N ASN A 191 -14.04 14.40 -18.25
CA ASN A 191 -12.58 14.20 -18.23
C ASN A 191 -12.14 12.92 -18.94
N GLY A 192 -13.05 12.20 -19.62
CA GLY A 192 -12.72 10.98 -20.35
C GLY A 192 -12.39 9.78 -19.46
N TYR A 193 -12.82 9.77 -18.20
CA TYR A 193 -12.56 8.67 -17.24
C TYR A 193 -13.60 7.56 -17.38
N LEU A 194 -13.74 7.04 -18.61
CA LEU A 194 -14.62 5.94 -18.93
C LEU A 194 -13.81 4.69 -19.29
N THR A 195 -14.40 3.52 -19.02
CA THR A 195 -13.86 2.25 -19.52
C THR A 195 -14.15 2.12 -21.03
N ALA A 196 -13.47 1.18 -21.70
CA ALA A 196 -13.72 0.90 -23.12
C ALA A 196 -15.19 0.53 -23.43
N LYS A 197 -15.95 0.08 -22.40
CA LYS A 197 -17.39 -0.25 -22.50
C LYS A 197 -18.30 0.91 -22.05
N GLY A 198 -17.76 2.11 -21.86
CA GLY A 198 -18.51 3.31 -21.43
C GLY A 198 -18.90 3.35 -19.95
N GLY A 199 -18.42 2.42 -19.13
CA GLY A 199 -18.63 2.45 -17.68
C GLY A 199 -17.70 3.46 -16.99
N LEU A 200 -18.07 3.92 -15.79
CA LEU A 200 -17.24 4.82 -14.99
C LEU A 200 -15.98 4.11 -14.49
N ARG A 201 -14.86 4.81 -14.46
CA ARG A 201 -13.63 4.33 -13.82
C ARG A 201 -13.63 4.66 -12.33
N TYR A 202 -13.06 3.75 -11.55
CA TYR A 202 -12.96 3.84 -10.08
C TYR A 202 -11.53 3.50 -9.60
N THR A 203 -10.48 3.94 -10.32
CA THR A 203 -9.11 3.86 -9.78
C THR A 203 -8.96 4.83 -8.61
N ALA A 204 -8.06 4.56 -7.68
CA ALA A 204 -7.82 5.39 -6.51
C ALA A 204 -7.50 6.84 -6.94
N GLU A 205 -6.64 7.01 -7.93
CA GLU A 205 -6.28 8.32 -8.50
C GLU A 205 -7.48 9.12 -9.01
N ILE A 206 -8.37 8.51 -9.81
CA ILE A 206 -9.54 9.20 -10.38
C ILE A 206 -10.53 9.60 -9.29
N ILE A 207 -10.75 8.71 -8.30
CA ILE A 207 -11.60 9.02 -7.16
C ILE A 207 -11.01 10.16 -6.33
N TYR A 208 -9.69 10.13 -6.08
CA TYR A 208 -9.00 11.17 -5.33
C TYR A 208 -9.05 12.53 -6.04
N ARG A 209 -8.84 12.57 -7.37
CA ARG A 209 -9.05 13.78 -8.20
C ARG A 209 -10.45 14.36 -8.02
N TYR A 210 -11.47 13.50 -7.99
CA TYR A 210 -12.85 13.94 -7.77
C TYR A 210 -13.05 14.48 -6.35
N ILE A 211 -12.56 13.79 -5.33
CA ILE A 211 -12.72 14.20 -3.92
C ILE A 211 -12.01 15.53 -3.64
N LYS A 212 -10.81 15.70 -4.16
CA LYS A 212 -9.97 16.89 -3.92
C LYS A 212 -10.22 18.03 -4.92
N GLN A 213 -11.01 17.78 -5.98
CA GLN A 213 -11.20 18.71 -7.09
C GLN A 213 -9.88 19.11 -7.76
N ASP A 214 -8.90 18.22 -7.77
CA ASP A 214 -7.58 18.39 -8.36
C ASP A 214 -7.44 17.47 -9.57
N LYS A 215 -7.55 18.04 -10.77
CA LYS A 215 -7.49 17.31 -12.04
C LYS A 215 -6.08 16.90 -12.43
N ASP A 216 -5.09 17.59 -11.92
CA ASP A 216 -3.68 17.44 -12.29
C ASP A 216 -2.95 16.49 -11.35
N PHE A 217 -3.60 16.05 -10.27
CA PHE A 217 -3.05 15.08 -9.34
C PHE A 217 -2.63 13.80 -10.06
N THR A 218 -1.44 13.30 -9.74
CA THR A 218 -0.91 12.02 -10.24
C THR A 218 -0.46 11.18 -9.06
N GLU A 219 -0.88 9.94 -9.04
CA GLU A 219 -0.50 8.95 -8.03
C GLU A 219 1.00 8.64 -8.12
N SER A 220 1.66 8.55 -6.97
CA SER A 220 3.11 8.30 -6.93
C SER A 220 3.47 6.83 -7.14
N HIS A 221 2.52 5.94 -6.90
CA HIS A 221 2.68 4.48 -6.92
C HIS A 221 3.80 4.02 -5.98
N THR A 222 3.66 4.36 -4.72
CA THR A 222 4.52 3.93 -3.63
C THR A 222 3.65 3.62 -2.41
N GLY A 223 3.95 2.52 -1.72
CA GLY A 223 3.02 1.93 -0.74
C GLY A 223 2.46 2.93 0.29
N LEU A 224 3.28 3.77 0.92
CA LEU A 224 2.75 4.71 1.93
C LEU A 224 1.90 5.84 1.30
N GLU A 225 2.38 6.44 0.23
CA GLU A 225 1.71 7.55 -0.44
C GLU A 225 0.34 7.12 -0.95
N ASP A 226 0.24 5.89 -1.45
CA ASP A 226 -1.02 5.35 -1.98
C ASP A 226 -2.01 5.02 -0.84
N THR A 227 -1.53 4.57 0.35
CA THR A 227 -2.41 4.46 1.52
C THR A 227 -2.99 5.81 1.96
N LEU A 228 -2.25 6.92 1.78
CA LEU A 228 -2.75 8.26 2.11
C LEU A 228 -3.81 8.75 1.12
N ILE A 229 -3.83 8.26 -0.10
CA ILE A 229 -4.90 8.47 -1.08
C ILE A 229 -6.12 7.63 -0.69
N GLU A 230 -5.91 6.36 -0.42
CA GLU A 230 -6.98 5.41 -0.10
C GLU A 230 -7.73 5.75 1.19
N LYS A 231 -7.04 6.28 2.21
CA LYS A 231 -7.70 6.76 3.44
C LYS A 231 -8.68 7.91 3.19
N GLU A 232 -8.38 8.77 2.22
CA GLU A 232 -9.31 9.84 1.83
C GLU A 232 -10.56 9.27 1.16
N ILE A 233 -10.39 8.22 0.35
CA ILE A 233 -11.51 7.49 -0.27
C ILE A 233 -12.36 6.83 0.81
N LEU A 234 -11.73 6.14 1.77
CA LEU A 234 -12.42 5.53 2.91
C LEU A 234 -13.22 6.57 3.70
N ALA A 235 -12.58 7.68 4.08
CA ALA A 235 -13.21 8.76 4.83
C ALA A 235 -14.36 9.41 4.06
N TYR A 236 -14.22 9.57 2.75
CA TYR A 236 -15.28 10.07 1.89
C TYR A 236 -16.48 9.13 1.87
N CYS A 237 -16.25 7.83 1.71
CA CYS A 237 -17.33 6.82 1.72
C CYS A 237 -18.09 6.77 3.06
N PHE A 238 -17.43 7.04 4.17
CA PHE A 238 -18.09 7.10 5.48
C PHE A 238 -18.96 8.35 5.69
N LYS A 239 -18.75 9.41 4.93
CA LYS A 239 -19.52 10.66 5.04
C LYS A 239 -20.82 10.64 4.24
N GLN A 240 -20.96 9.72 3.29
CA GLN A 240 -22.13 9.59 2.43
C GLN A 240 -23.14 8.59 2.99
#